data_de3b10fb4d3b2b0a0dea64694259aa72
#
_entry.id   de3b10fb4d3b2b0a0dea64694259aa72
#
_cell.length_a   1.000
_cell.length_b   1.000
_cell.length_c   1.000
_cell.angle_alpha   90.00
_cell.angle_beta   90.00
_cell.angle_gamma   90.00
#
_symmetry.space_group_name_H-M   'P 1'
#
loop_
_entity.id
_entity.type
_entity.pdbx_description
1 polymer ?
#
loop_
_entity_poly.entity_id
_entity_poly.type
_entity_poly.pdbx_seq_one_letter_code
_entity_poly.pdbx_strand_id
1 'polypeptide(L)'
;MTLLVEILEAPKITSPGVTEANAPLPEALRDVAAEAGIRMVHLEGPALQLDIRPTMGPGAAWGDFDGDGWVDLFLPQGAGRPEQDPLPHRLFRNQGDGTFEDISSVAGLGGGDASMGALAFDADGDGQLDLYLACQGADRFFLGNGNGTFRDASDLLPPTDLWSASVSAADYDQDGDLDLYVTRYLEYDPRLLPPESEAGGMRREDPLPMLPYLFPGQPNQLLRNDLKDGTLGFSDVAVELGVHDPKTR
;
A
#
# COMPACT_ATOMS: atom_id res chain seq x y z
N MET A 1 -1.31 5.43 -15.27
CA MET A 1 -2.39 6.38 -14.92
C MET A 1 -1.75 7.47 -14.07
N THR A 2 -1.62 8.66 -14.62
CA THR A 2 -1.11 9.81 -13.86
C THR A 2 -2.14 10.08 -12.76
N LEU A 3 -1.74 10.03 -11.50
CA LEU A 3 -2.60 10.42 -10.38
C LEU A 3 -2.81 11.94 -10.49
N LEU A 4 -3.78 12.38 -11.28
CA LEU A 4 -4.30 13.73 -11.27
C LEU A 4 -5.24 13.79 -10.05
N VAL A 5 -4.74 14.34 -8.95
CA VAL A 5 -5.61 14.84 -7.89
C VAL A 5 -6.19 16.15 -8.41
N GLU A 6 -7.24 16.07 -9.24
CA GLU A 6 -8.11 17.22 -9.44
C GLU A 6 -8.89 17.41 -8.14
N ILE A 7 -8.45 18.36 -7.32
CA ILE A 7 -9.29 18.85 -6.24
C ILE A 7 -10.36 19.71 -6.89
N LEU A 8 -11.53 19.10 -7.12
CA LEU A 8 -12.75 19.84 -7.42
C LEU A 8 -12.92 20.93 -6.34
N GLU A 9 -13.18 22.16 -6.78
CA GLU A 9 -13.52 23.26 -5.85
C GLU A 9 -14.55 22.78 -4.84
N ALA A 10 -14.17 22.78 -3.56
CA ALA A 10 -15.07 22.42 -2.49
C ALA A 10 -16.29 23.33 -2.54
N PRO A 11 -17.53 22.81 -2.39
CA PRO A 11 -18.72 23.62 -2.36
C PRO A 11 -18.57 24.66 -1.25
N LYS A 12 -18.82 25.93 -1.54
CA LYS A 12 -18.83 27.00 -0.57
C LYS A 12 -19.90 26.71 0.47
N ILE A 13 -19.48 26.22 1.64
CA ILE A 13 -20.37 26.12 2.81
C ILE A 13 -20.44 27.52 3.41
N THR A 14 -21.49 28.24 3.10
CA THR A 14 -21.81 29.51 3.77
C THR A 14 -22.54 29.19 5.06
N SER A 15 -21.83 29.23 6.18
CA SER A 15 -22.47 29.28 7.50
C SER A 15 -22.89 30.73 7.80
N PRO A 16 -24.12 30.97 8.21
CA PRO A 16 -24.54 32.35 8.57
C PRO A 16 -23.82 32.78 9.85
N GLY A 17 -23.00 33.83 9.77
CA GLY A 17 -22.41 34.50 10.93
C GLY A 17 -20.88 34.50 11.06
N VAL A 18 -20.15 34.02 10.09
CA VAL A 18 -18.68 34.16 10.05
C VAL A 18 -18.35 35.39 9.18
N THR A 19 -17.91 36.47 9.80
CA THR A 19 -17.27 37.56 9.09
C THR A 19 -16.03 37.03 8.40
N GLU A 20 -15.97 37.13 7.06
CA GLU A 20 -14.79 36.80 6.27
C GLU A 20 -13.57 37.54 6.81
N ALA A 21 -12.73 36.86 7.57
CA ALA A 21 -11.37 37.29 7.74
C ALA A 21 -10.70 37.12 6.37
N ASN A 22 -10.21 38.22 5.76
CA ASN A 22 -9.42 38.26 4.54
C ASN A 22 -8.03 37.64 4.77
N ALA A 23 -7.97 36.39 5.24
CA ALA A 23 -6.77 35.60 5.13
C ALA A 23 -6.73 35.04 3.70
N PRO A 24 -5.62 35.21 2.96
CA PRO A 24 -5.46 34.53 1.69
C PRO A 24 -5.68 33.04 1.93
N LEU A 25 -6.56 32.42 1.13
CA LEU A 25 -6.70 30.95 1.14
C LEU A 25 -5.29 30.37 0.98
N PRO A 26 -4.95 29.29 1.74
CA PRO A 26 -3.69 28.62 1.51
C PRO A 26 -3.58 28.30 0.02
N GLU A 27 -2.38 28.48 -0.55
CA GLU A 27 -2.12 28.14 -1.95
C GLU A 27 -2.71 26.76 -2.23
N ALA A 28 -3.46 26.64 -3.32
CA ALA A 28 -4.02 25.37 -3.74
C ALA A 28 -2.88 24.33 -3.84
N LEU A 29 -3.15 23.09 -3.43
CA LEU A 29 -2.19 21.98 -3.61
C LEU A 29 -1.78 21.94 -5.09
N ARG A 30 -0.48 21.86 -5.34
CA ARG A 30 0.10 21.78 -6.66
C ARG A 30 0.81 20.44 -6.82
N ASP A 31 0.64 19.77 -7.96
CA ASP A 31 1.45 18.61 -8.32
C ASP A 31 2.87 19.08 -8.66
N VAL A 32 3.83 18.64 -7.89
CA VAL A 32 5.26 18.95 -8.03
C VAL A 32 6.09 17.70 -8.33
N ALA A 33 5.48 16.54 -8.52
CA ALA A 33 6.18 15.27 -8.63
C ALA A 33 7.24 15.29 -9.76
N ALA A 34 6.88 15.81 -10.93
CA ALA A 34 7.81 15.88 -12.05
C ALA A 34 8.98 16.83 -11.81
N GLU A 35 8.74 17.99 -11.15
CA GLU A 35 9.75 18.98 -10.79
C GLU A 35 10.68 18.44 -9.70
N ALA A 36 10.11 17.70 -8.75
CA ALA A 36 10.85 17.05 -7.68
C ALA A 36 11.62 15.79 -8.12
N GLY A 37 11.53 15.38 -9.39
CA GLY A 37 12.25 14.21 -9.89
C GLY A 37 11.55 12.88 -9.64
N ILE A 38 10.35 12.89 -9.04
CA ILE A 38 9.57 11.68 -8.78
C ILE A 38 8.89 11.26 -10.09
N ARG A 39 9.33 10.14 -10.66
CA ARG A 39 8.81 9.61 -11.91
C ARG A 39 8.50 8.13 -11.74
N MET A 40 7.24 7.82 -11.62
CA MET A 40 6.73 6.46 -11.59
C MET A 40 5.50 6.35 -12.47
N VAL A 41 5.44 5.27 -13.24
CA VAL A 41 4.22 4.87 -13.94
C VAL A 41 3.74 3.59 -13.28
N HIS A 42 2.55 3.66 -12.69
CA HIS A 42 1.86 2.46 -12.25
C HIS A 42 1.38 1.70 -13.50
N LEU A 43 1.84 0.46 -13.69
CA LEU A 43 1.37 -0.34 -14.81
C LEU A 43 0.08 -1.06 -14.42
N GLU A 44 -0.95 -0.73 -15.16
CA GLU A 44 -2.16 -1.53 -15.19
C GLU A 44 -1.82 -2.91 -15.78
N GLY A 45 -2.30 -3.97 -15.15
CA GLY A 45 -2.25 -5.32 -15.74
C GLY A 45 -3.00 -5.37 -17.09
N PRO A 46 -3.03 -6.51 -17.80
CA PRO A 46 -3.78 -6.65 -19.03
C PRO A 46 -5.24 -6.30 -18.73
N ALA A 47 -5.79 -5.35 -19.50
CA ALA A 47 -7.17 -4.91 -19.37
C ALA A 47 -8.11 -6.05 -19.80
N LEU A 48 -8.32 -7.01 -18.92
CA LEU A 48 -9.53 -7.82 -18.97
C LEU A 48 -10.63 -6.91 -18.42
N GLN A 49 -11.63 -6.64 -19.20
CA GLN A 49 -12.67 -5.65 -18.91
C GLN A 49 -13.44 -5.88 -17.59
N LEU A 50 -13.23 -7.03 -16.94
CA LEU A 50 -13.92 -7.44 -15.72
C LEU A 50 -12.95 -7.77 -14.56
N ASP A 51 -11.63 -7.68 -14.76
CA ASP A 51 -10.65 -7.91 -13.70
C ASP A 51 -10.45 -6.63 -12.89
N ILE A 52 -10.77 -6.67 -11.60
CA ILE A 52 -10.62 -5.51 -10.72
C ILE A 52 -9.17 -5.25 -10.31
N ARG A 53 -8.29 -6.25 -10.41
CA ARG A 53 -6.90 -6.16 -9.96
C ARG A 53 -6.13 -5.00 -10.61
N PRO A 54 -6.23 -4.79 -11.94
CA PRO A 54 -5.56 -3.68 -12.59
C PRO A 54 -6.06 -2.30 -12.19
N THR A 55 -7.26 -2.22 -11.60
CA THR A 55 -7.87 -0.94 -11.19
C THR A 55 -7.46 -0.51 -9.79
N MET A 56 -6.85 -1.42 -9.02
CA MET A 56 -6.38 -1.15 -7.67
C MET A 56 -4.98 -0.54 -7.74
N GLY A 57 -4.82 0.66 -7.22
CA GLY A 57 -3.52 1.31 -7.09
C GLY A 57 -2.85 0.94 -5.77
N PRO A 58 -1.52 0.77 -5.74
CA PRO A 58 -0.78 0.61 -4.50
C PRO A 58 -0.78 1.90 -3.68
N GLY A 59 -0.56 1.75 -2.38
CA GLY A 59 -0.30 2.87 -1.47
C GLY A 59 1.09 3.47 -1.64
N ALA A 60 1.55 4.19 -0.63
CA ALA A 60 2.89 4.75 -0.53
C ALA A 60 3.33 4.73 0.93
N ALA A 61 4.63 4.74 1.18
CA ALA A 61 5.18 4.94 2.52
C ALA A 61 6.20 6.09 2.51
N TRP A 62 6.15 6.89 3.54
CA TRP A 62 7.12 7.93 3.82
C TRP A 62 7.96 7.54 5.02
N GLY A 63 9.27 7.79 4.96
CA GLY A 63 10.19 7.52 6.06
C GLY A 63 11.58 8.02 5.75
N ASP A 64 12.37 8.31 6.77
CA ASP A 64 13.80 8.55 6.64
C ASP A 64 14.50 7.17 6.63
N PHE A 65 14.75 6.64 5.43
CA PHE A 65 15.26 5.28 5.27
C PHE A 65 16.79 5.19 5.25
N ASP A 66 17.48 6.34 5.19
CA ASP A 66 18.94 6.37 5.20
C ASP A 66 19.54 7.11 6.41
N GLY A 67 18.69 7.62 7.30
CA GLY A 67 19.09 8.25 8.54
C GLY A 67 19.69 9.65 8.38
N ASP A 68 19.45 10.31 7.24
CA ASP A 68 19.98 11.64 6.93
C ASP A 68 19.13 12.80 7.49
N GLY A 69 17.95 12.50 8.03
CA GLY A 69 17.01 13.44 8.63
C GLY A 69 15.99 14.01 7.63
N TRP A 70 16.03 13.61 6.36
CA TRP A 70 15.04 13.97 5.36
C TRP A 70 14.11 12.80 5.06
N VAL A 71 12.82 13.10 4.88
CA VAL A 71 11.82 12.04 4.64
C VAL A 71 11.85 11.61 3.18
N ASP A 72 12.12 10.33 2.95
CA ASP A 72 12.14 9.67 1.65
C ASP A 72 10.75 9.15 1.26
N LEU A 73 10.60 8.76 -0.01
CA LEU A 73 9.35 8.24 -0.55
C LEU A 73 9.53 6.84 -1.13
N PHE A 74 8.80 5.89 -0.59
CA PHE A 74 8.66 4.56 -1.16
C PHE A 74 7.31 4.43 -1.90
N LEU A 75 7.38 3.97 -3.15
CA LEU A 75 6.21 3.69 -4.00
C LEU A 75 6.25 2.22 -4.43
N PRO A 76 5.37 1.37 -3.88
CA PRO A 76 5.27 -0.01 -4.34
C PRO A 76 4.66 -0.07 -5.74
N GLN A 77 5.03 -1.08 -6.51
CA GLN A 77 4.39 -1.37 -7.79
C GLN A 77 3.21 -2.32 -7.53
N GLY A 78 2.06 -2.00 -8.12
CA GLY A 78 0.88 -2.85 -8.06
C GLY A 78 0.98 -4.06 -8.98
N ALA A 79 -0.15 -4.72 -9.21
CA ALA A 79 -0.26 -5.93 -10.02
C ALA A 79 0.33 -5.74 -11.42
N GLY A 80 1.63 -5.99 -11.55
CA GLY A 80 2.30 -6.09 -12.84
C GLY A 80 1.73 -7.25 -13.65
N ARG A 81 2.09 -7.31 -14.92
CA ARG A 81 1.82 -8.50 -15.74
C ARG A 81 2.77 -9.61 -15.30
N PRO A 82 2.27 -10.75 -14.79
CA PRO A 82 3.12 -11.86 -14.35
C PRO A 82 4.06 -12.39 -15.45
N GLU A 83 3.75 -12.11 -16.71
CA GLU A 83 4.45 -12.59 -17.89
C GLU A 83 5.50 -11.62 -18.45
N GLN A 84 5.63 -10.44 -17.87
CA GLN A 84 6.62 -9.44 -18.24
C GLN A 84 7.59 -9.26 -17.08
N ASP A 85 8.79 -8.77 -17.35
CA ASP A 85 9.80 -8.50 -16.33
C ASP A 85 9.16 -7.79 -15.12
N PRO A 86 9.36 -8.32 -13.91
CA PRO A 86 8.78 -7.71 -12.71
C PRO A 86 9.26 -6.26 -12.61
N LEU A 87 8.30 -5.35 -12.61
CA LEU A 87 8.65 -3.96 -12.41
C LEU A 87 9.08 -3.74 -10.97
N PRO A 88 10.20 -3.09 -10.76
CA PRO A 88 10.68 -2.83 -9.41
C PRO A 88 9.79 -1.82 -8.69
N HIS A 89 9.66 -1.98 -7.38
CA HIS A 89 9.24 -0.90 -6.51
C HIS A 89 10.18 0.29 -6.66
N ARG A 90 9.73 1.48 -6.25
CA ARG A 90 10.53 2.70 -6.35
C ARG A 90 10.82 3.25 -4.96
N LEU A 91 12.09 3.54 -4.72
CA LEU A 91 12.54 4.27 -3.56
C LEU A 91 13.23 5.56 -4.02
N PHE A 92 12.69 6.67 -3.56
CA PHE A 92 13.17 8.01 -3.88
C PHE A 92 13.76 8.65 -2.63
N ARG A 93 15.07 8.86 -2.64
CA ARG A 93 15.80 9.54 -1.58
C ARG A 93 15.61 11.05 -1.69
N ASN A 94 15.24 11.70 -0.60
CA ASN A 94 15.10 13.14 -0.51
C ASN A 94 16.50 13.81 -0.45
N GLN A 95 16.75 14.79 -1.32
CA GLN A 95 18.03 15.50 -1.35
C GLN A 95 18.09 16.73 -0.43
N GLY A 96 17.01 16.99 0.34
CA GLY A 96 16.91 18.14 1.25
C GLY A 96 16.73 19.50 0.56
N ASP A 97 16.65 19.54 -0.75
CA ASP A 97 16.47 20.75 -1.55
C ASP A 97 15.12 20.82 -2.30
N GLY A 98 14.23 19.87 -1.98
CA GLY A 98 12.92 19.71 -2.61
C GLY A 98 12.94 18.77 -3.83
N THR A 99 14.08 18.13 -4.10
CA THR A 99 14.21 17.12 -5.14
C THR A 99 14.48 15.73 -4.57
N PHE A 100 14.24 14.71 -5.39
CA PHE A 100 14.42 13.30 -5.02
C PHE A 100 15.30 12.57 -6.04
N GLU A 101 16.11 11.65 -5.56
CA GLU A 101 16.92 10.73 -6.36
C GLU A 101 16.33 9.33 -6.34
N ASP A 102 16.13 8.70 -7.50
CA ASP A 102 15.69 7.30 -7.60
C ASP A 102 16.85 6.36 -7.26
N ILE A 103 16.80 5.76 -6.07
CA ILE A 103 17.80 4.79 -5.58
C ILE A 103 17.28 3.33 -5.62
N SER A 104 16.18 3.08 -6.32
CA SER A 104 15.50 1.78 -6.36
C SER A 104 16.42 0.62 -6.75
N SER A 105 17.36 0.87 -7.66
CA SER A 105 18.27 -0.17 -8.18
C SER A 105 19.23 -0.76 -7.14
N VAL A 106 19.50 -0.01 -6.07
CA VAL A 106 20.42 -0.42 -4.99
C VAL A 106 19.69 -0.72 -3.69
N ALA A 107 18.40 -0.40 -3.62
CA ALA A 107 17.62 -0.53 -2.39
C ALA A 107 17.38 -1.96 -1.93
N GLY A 108 17.45 -2.95 -2.82
CA GLY A 108 17.26 -4.36 -2.46
C GLY A 108 15.79 -4.78 -2.26
N LEU A 109 14.84 -3.95 -2.72
CA LEU A 109 13.41 -4.18 -2.49
C LEU A 109 12.73 -5.12 -3.49
N GLY A 110 13.44 -5.53 -4.53
CA GLY A 110 12.89 -6.45 -5.54
C GLY A 110 11.78 -5.82 -6.38
N GLY A 111 10.79 -6.63 -6.72
CA GLY A 111 9.63 -6.24 -7.51
C GLY A 111 8.87 -7.45 -8.02
N GLY A 112 7.77 -7.18 -8.71
CA GLY A 112 6.89 -8.23 -9.27
C GLY A 112 5.77 -8.67 -8.33
N ASP A 113 5.74 -8.14 -7.12
CA ASP A 113 4.65 -8.37 -6.17
C ASP A 113 3.45 -7.47 -6.54
N ALA A 114 2.24 -7.99 -6.36
CA ALA A 114 1.02 -7.22 -6.54
C ALA A 114 0.71 -6.45 -5.25
N SER A 115 1.48 -5.38 -4.97
CA SER A 115 1.34 -4.62 -3.74
C SER A 115 0.13 -3.70 -3.76
N MET A 116 -0.61 -3.64 -2.66
CA MET A 116 -1.80 -2.82 -2.45
C MET A 116 -1.56 -1.71 -1.44
N GLY A 117 -0.69 -1.95 -0.47
CA GLY A 117 -0.34 -1.00 0.58
C GLY A 117 1.09 -1.15 1.03
N ALA A 118 1.62 -0.11 1.66
CA ALA A 118 2.95 -0.12 2.27
C ALA A 118 2.91 0.60 3.62
N LEU A 119 3.73 0.12 4.55
CA LEU A 119 3.92 0.73 5.86
C LEU A 119 5.41 0.76 6.17
N ALA A 120 5.88 1.94 6.63
CA ALA A 120 7.21 2.10 7.20
C ALA A 120 7.09 2.16 8.73
N PHE A 121 7.86 1.36 9.44
CA PHE A 121 7.89 1.29 10.89
C PHE A 121 9.18 0.61 11.36
N ASP A 122 9.57 0.83 12.60
CA ASP A 122 10.70 0.14 13.22
C ASP A 122 10.16 -1.14 13.90
N ALA A 123 10.42 -2.29 13.32
CA ALA A 123 9.85 -3.56 13.76
C ALA A 123 10.71 -4.27 14.82
N ASP A 124 12.03 -4.08 14.78
CA ASP A 124 12.97 -4.79 15.66
C ASP A 124 13.61 -3.88 16.73
N GLY A 125 13.19 -2.62 16.79
CA GLY A 125 13.61 -1.65 17.80
C GLY A 125 15.03 -1.15 17.62
N ASP A 126 15.60 -1.29 16.41
CA ASP A 126 16.99 -0.87 16.13
C ASP A 126 17.11 0.61 15.75
N GLY A 127 15.97 1.30 15.59
CA GLY A 127 15.87 2.71 15.23
C GLY A 127 15.94 2.97 13.73
N GLN A 128 15.99 1.94 12.89
CA GLN A 128 15.88 2.05 11.45
C GLN A 128 14.45 1.71 11.01
N LEU A 129 14.02 2.26 9.87
CA LEU A 129 12.68 1.95 9.36
C LEU A 129 12.70 0.73 8.46
N ASP A 130 11.78 -0.16 8.75
CA ASP A 130 11.47 -1.35 7.98
C ASP A 130 10.28 -1.09 7.07
N LEU A 131 10.05 -1.98 6.09
CA LEU A 131 8.93 -1.88 5.16
C LEU A 131 8.10 -3.17 5.18
N TYR A 132 6.80 -3.00 5.40
CA TYR A 132 5.80 -4.04 5.15
C TYR A 132 4.99 -3.72 3.90
N LEU A 133 4.81 -4.70 3.00
CA LEU A 133 3.98 -4.58 1.82
C LEU A 133 2.80 -5.53 1.92
N ALA A 134 1.61 -4.95 1.93
CA ALA A 134 0.36 -5.67 1.80
C ALA A 134 0.15 -6.05 0.33
N CYS A 135 0.09 -7.35 0.02
CA CYS A 135 0.10 -7.85 -1.34
C CYS A 135 -1.14 -8.69 -1.67
N GLN A 136 -1.43 -8.85 -2.94
CA GLN A 136 -2.29 -9.93 -3.41
C GLN A 136 -1.45 -11.21 -3.46
N GLY A 137 -1.68 -12.13 -2.53
CA GLY A 137 -0.83 -13.29 -2.28
C GLY A 137 0.06 -13.09 -1.07
N ALA A 138 1.27 -13.62 -1.09
CA ALA A 138 2.18 -13.49 0.02
C ALA A 138 2.58 -12.03 0.27
N ASP A 139 2.39 -11.57 1.50
CA ASP A 139 2.87 -10.26 1.92
C ASP A 139 4.41 -10.25 1.98
N ARG A 140 5.00 -9.06 1.89
CA ARG A 140 6.45 -8.89 1.91
C ARG A 140 6.86 -8.03 3.11
N PHE A 141 8.00 -8.39 3.65
CA PHE A 141 8.61 -7.67 4.74
C PHE A 141 10.11 -7.50 4.51
N PHE A 142 10.59 -6.29 4.72
CA PHE A 142 11.97 -5.92 4.48
C PHE A 142 12.53 -5.18 5.68
N LEU A 143 13.65 -5.64 6.21
CA LEU A 143 14.39 -4.95 7.27
C LEU A 143 15.31 -3.90 6.67
N GLY A 144 15.24 -2.68 7.20
CA GLY A 144 16.07 -1.57 6.80
C GLY A 144 17.50 -1.69 7.34
N ASN A 145 18.47 -1.24 6.56
CA ASN A 145 19.86 -1.19 7.00
C ASN A 145 20.29 0.24 7.42
N GLY A 146 19.34 1.20 7.47
CA GLY A 146 19.58 2.60 7.84
C GLY A 146 20.44 3.40 6.85
N ASN A 147 20.54 2.93 5.61
CA ASN A 147 21.34 3.55 4.57
C ASN A 147 20.61 3.57 3.20
N GLY A 148 19.27 3.48 3.22
CA GLY A 148 18.45 3.40 2.01
C GLY A 148 18.46 2.02 1.34
N THR A 149 19.03 1.00 1.98
CA THR A 149 18.98 -0.39 1.49
C THR A 149 18.24 -1.30 2.46
N PHE A 150 17.72 -2.41 1.95
CA PHE A 150 16.88 -3.33 2.70
C PHE A 150 17.30 -4.78 2.49
N ARG A 151 16.93 -5.61 3.45
CA ARG A 151 17.07 -7.06 3.41
C ARG A 151 15.70 -7.71 3.47
N ASP A 152 15.41 -8.62 2.53
CA ASP A 152 14.18 -9.40 2.57
C ASP A 152 14.13 -10.27 3.84
N ALA A 153 13.05 -10.13 4.58
CA ALA A 153 12.76 -10.84 5.82
C ALA A 153 11.32 -11.40 5.80
N SER A 154 10.75 -11.59 4.61
CA SER A 154 9.37 -12.06 4.44
C SER A 154 9.12 -13.44 5.04
N ASP A 155 10.17 -14.23 5.27
CA ASP A 155 10.12 -15.53 5.96
C ASP A 155 9.79 -15.43 7.45
N LEU A 156 9.87 -14.23 8.05
CA LEU A 156 9.43 -13.97 9.43
C LEU A 156 7.92 -13.81 9.55
N LEU A 157 7.22 -13.57 8.43
CA LEU A 157 5.76 -13.47 8.43
C LEU A 157 5.09 -14.84 8.42
N PRO A 158 3.94 -15.00 9.08
CA PRO A 158 3.11 -16.18 8.86
C PRO A 158 2.74 -16.33 7.38
N PRO A 159 2.86 -17.54 6.80
CA PRO A 159 2.59 -17.74 5.38
C PRO A 159 1.11 -17.43 5.06
N THR A 160 0.90 -16.71 3.96
CA THR A 160 -0.43 -16.38 3.46
C THR A 160 -0.44 -16.33 1.93
N ASP A 161 -1.59 -16.63 1.33
CA ASP A 161 -1.90 -16.44 -0.07
C ASP A 161 -3.13 -15.55 -0.27
N LEU A 162 -3.56 -14.88 0.79
CA LEU A 162 -4.73 -14.02 0.80
C LEU A 162 -4.42 -12.65 0.18
N TRP A 163 -5.46 -11.89 -0.11
CA TRP A 163 -5.34 -10.55 -0.67
C TRP A 163 -5.34 -9.49 0.43
N SER A 164 -4.17 -9.03 0.83
CA SER A 164 -4.01 -7.91 1.75
C SER A 164 -4.29 -6.59 1.04
N ALA A 165 -5.08 -5.72 1.68
CA ALA A 165 -5.46 -4.43 1.14
C ALA A 165 -4.71 -3.27 1.80
N SER A 166 -4.51 -3.34 3.11
CA SER A 166 -3.85 -2.29 3.89
C SER A 166 -3.26 -2.88 5.17
N VAL A 167 -2.37 -2.13 5.78
CA VAL A 167 -1.70 -2.47 7.04
C VAL A 167 -1.55 -1.22 7.91
N SER A 168 -1.63 -1.40 9.22
CA SER A 168 -1.34 -0.37 10.22
C SER A 168 -0.55 -0.98 11.37
N ALA A 169 0.28 -0.17 12.04
CA ALA A 169 1.06 -0.59 13.20
C ALA A 169 0.58 0.09 14.48
N ALA A 170 0.57 -0.65 15.58
CA ALA A 170 0.35 -0.15 16.93
C ALA A 170 0.85 -1.18 17.93
N ASP A 171 1.38 -0.72 19.06
CA ASP A 171 1.65 -1.56 20.24
C ASP A 171 0.31 -1.80 20.96
N TYR A 172 -0.42 -2.89 20.60
CA TYR A 172 -1.77 -3.12 21.11
C TYR A 172 -1.77 -3.76 22.50
N ASP A 173 -0.74 -4.53 22.85
CA ASP A 173 -0.64 -5.24 24.12
C ASP A 173 0.34 -4.59 25.12
N GLN A 174 0.93 -3.46 24.72
CA GLN A 174 1.79 -2.59 25.54
C GLN A 174 3.06 -3.28 26.03
N ASP A 175 3.63 -4.12 25.19
CA ASP A 175 4.90 -4.78 25.46
C ASP A 175 6.13 -4.00 24.98
N GLY A 176 5.92 -2.93 24.19
CA GLY A 176 6.91 -2.02 23.67
C GLY A 176 7.26 -2.22 22.20
N ASP A 177 6.72 -3.25 21.58
CA ASP A 177 6.96 -3.59 20.19
C ASP A 177 5.74 -3.17 19.33
N LEU A 178 5.95 -2.89 18.03
CA LEU A 178 4.86 -2.56 17.14
C LEU A 178 4.30 -3.80 16.46
N ASP A 179 3.00 -4.00 16.66
CA ASP A 179 2.20 -5.05 16.04
C ASP A 179 1.54 -4.56 14.76
N LEU A 180 1.11 -5.50 13.90
CA LEU A 180 0.51 -5.15 12.62
C LEU A 180 -0.94 -5.65 12.53
N TYR A 181 -1.87 -4.76 12.20
CA TYR A 181 -3.21 -5.14 11.76
C TYR A 181 -3.30 -5.07 10.25
N VAL A 182 -3.49 -6.23 9.61
CA VAL A 182 -3.56 -6.37 8.16
C VAL A 182 -5.00 -6.61 7.74
N THR A 183 -5.56 -5.66 6.98
CA THR A 183 -6.90 -5.80 6.43
C THR A 183 -6.84 -6.56 5.12
N ARG A 184 -7.77 -7.51 4.96
CA ARG A 184 -7.91 -8.32 3.76
C ARG A 184 -9.03 -7.78 2.87
N TYR A 185 -8.97 -8.11 1.59
CA TYR A 185 -9.97 -7.68 0.63
C TYR A 185 -10.98 -8.81 0.37
N LEU A 186 -10.87 -9.49 -0.72
CA LEU A 186 -11.83 -10.51 -1.12
C LEU A 186 -11.16 -11.76 -1.69
N GLU A 187 -11.87 -12.87 -1.67
CA GLU A 187 -11.45 -14.12 -2.30
C GLU A 187 -11.79 -14.06 -3.80
N TYR A 188 -10.85 -13.51 -4.58
CA TYR A 188 -11.05 -13.33 -6.01
C TYR A 188 -10.98 -14.66 -6.76
N ASP A 189 -12.07 -15.01 -7.40
CA ASP A 189 -12.14 -16.18 -8.28
C ASP A 189 -12.60 -15.76 -9.68
N PRO A 190 -11.69 -15.70 -10.67
CA PRO A 190 -12.03 -15.28 -12.04
C PRO A 190 -13.06 -16.19 -12.71
N ARG A 191 -13.28 -17.42 -12.21
CA ARG A 191 -14.31 -18.34 -12.74
C ARG A 191 -15.75 -17.88 -12.42
N LEU A 192 -15.91 -16.99 -11.43
CA LEU A 192 -17.18 -16.40 -11.08
C LEU A 192 -17.53 -15.17 -11.94
N LEU A 193 -16.59 -14.70 -12.75
CA LEU A 193 -16.84 -13.61 -13.69
C LEU A 193 -17.75 -14.10 -14.84
N PRO A 194 -18.65 -13.23 -15.36
CA PRO A 194 -19.43 -13.56 -16.53
C PRO A 194 -18.52 -13.80 -17.74
N PRO A 195 -18.90 -14.69 -18.68
CA PRO A 195 -18.11 -14.93 -19.87
C PRO A 195 -17.88 -13.65 -20.67
N GLU A 196 -16.73 -13.53 -21.34
CA GLU A 196 -16.38 -12.36 -22.18
C GLU A 196 -17.46 -12.02 -23.23
N SER A 197 -18.20 -13.03 -23.72
CA SER A 197 -19.31 -12.85 -24.66
C SER A 197 -20.46 -12.02 -24.07
N GLU A 198 -20.64 -12.05 -22.75
CA GLU A 198 -21.62 -11.24 -22.04
C GLU A 198 -21.04 -9.87 -21.65
N ALA A 199 -19.74 -9.81 -21.38
CA ALA A 199 -19.02 -8.59 -21.09
C ALA A 199 -18.91 -7.65 -22.29
N GLY A 200 -18.78 -8.19 -23.52
CA GLY A 200 -18.73 -7.41 -24.78
C GLY A 200 -20.03 -6.67 -25.12
N GLY A 201 -21.13 -6.97 -24.44
CA GLY A 201 -22.40 -6.25 -24.54
C GLY A 201 -22.55 -5.08 -23.57
N MET A 202 -21.68 -4.96 -22.58
CA MET A 202 -21.70 -3.84 -21.63
C MET A 202 -21.19 -2.57 -22.30
N ARG A 203 -22.03 -1.56 -22.37
CA ARG A 203 -21.63 -0.23 -22.80
C ARG A 203 -20.86 0.42 -21.65
N ARG A 204 -19.98 1.37 -21.98
CA ARG A 204 -19.23 2.16 -20.99
C ARG A 204 -20.14 2.92 -20.00
N GLU A 205 -21.43 3.01 -20.33
CA GLU A 205 -22.49 3.66 -19.57
C GLU A 205 -23.26 2.69 -18.66
N ASP A 206 -23.12 1.38 -18.86
CA ASP A 206 -23.77 0.40 -18.00
C ASP A 206 -23.01 0.38 -16.66
N PRO A 207 -23.73 0.41 -15.51
CA PRO A 207 -23.06 0.21 -14.24
C PRO A 207 -22.39 -1.16 -14.32
N LEU A 208 -21.05 -1.17 -14.26
CA LEU A 208 -20.29 -2.41 -14.08
C LEU A 208 -20.98 -3.17 -12.95
N PRO A 209 -21.38 -4.43 -13.13
CA PRO A 209 -21.89 -5.22 -12.04
C PRO A 209 -20.83 -5.09 -10.96
N MET A 210 -21.24 -4.62 -9.78
CA MET A 210 -20.30 -4.31 -8.70
C MET A 210 -19.62 -5.61 -8.29
N LEU A 211 -18.56 -5.94 -8.98
CA LEU A 211 -17.81 -7.18 -8.88
C LEU A 211 -17.48 -7.61 -7.43
N PRO A 212 -17.22 -6.68 -6.47
CA PRO A 212 -16.97 -7.06 -5.09
C PRO A 212 -18.08 -7.91 -4.46
N TYR A 213 -19.34 -7.74 -4.87
CA TYR A 213 -20.44 -8.52 -4.30
C TYR A 213 -20.45 -10.00 -4.72
N LEU A 214 -19.71 -10.37 -5.74
CA LEU A 214 -19.61 -11.75 -6.19
C LEU A 214 -18.66 -12.58 -5.32
N PHE A 215 -17.79 -11.92 -4.56
CA PHE A 215 -16.71 -12.55 -3.85
C PHE A 215 -16.88 -12.42 -2.34
N PRO A 216 -16.64 -13.48 -1.57
CA PRO A 216 -16.61 -13.36 -0.12
C PRO A 216 -15.43 -12.51 0.33
N GLY A 217 -15.59 -11.76 1.41
CA GLY A 217 -14.48 -11.11 2.10
C GLY A 217 -13.53 -12.13 2.71
N GLN A 218 -12.27 -11.76 2.85
CA GLN A 218 -11.26 -12.57 3.51
C GLN A 218 -11.07 -12.12 4.97
N PRO A 219 -10.70 -13.03 5.89
CA PRO A 219 -10.47 -12.68 7.29
C PRO A 219 -9.23 -11.80 7.44
N ASN A 220 -9.32 -10.78 8.29
CA ASN A 220 -8.20 -9.93 8.65
C ASN A 220 -7.19 -10.67 9.55
N GLN A 221 -5.98 -10.14 9.63
CA GLN A 221 -4.94 -10.65 10.54
C GLN A 221 -4.53 -9.59 11.56
N LEU A 222 -4.18 -10.04 12.76
CA LEU A 222 -3.44 -9.29 13.76
C LEU A 222 -2.12 -10.03 13.98
N LEU A 223 -1.05 -9.49 13.46
CA LEU A 223 0.29 -10.05 13.58
C LEU A 223 0.93 -9.43 14.82
N ARG A 224 0.95 -10.18 15.92
CA ARG A 224 1.68 -9.79 17.11
C ARG A 224 3.17 -9.92 16.82
N ASN A 225 3.92 -8.87 17.13
CA ASN A 225 5.36 -8.88 17.12
C ASN A 225 5.83 -9.68 18.35
N ASP A 226 6.58 -10.73 18.13
CA ASP A 226 7.13 -11.57 19.19
C ASP A 226 8.65 -11.26 19.38
N LEU A 227 9.06 -9.98 19.31
CA LEU A 227 10.45 -9.56 19.47
C LEU A 227 10.96 -9.95 20.87
N LYS A 228 11.95 -10.81 20.89
CA LYS A 228 12.52 -11.29 22.11
C LYS A 228 14.03 -11.44 21.99
N ASP A 229 14.77 -10.80 22.91
CA ASP A 229 16.22 -10.89 22.96
C ASP A 229 16.88 -10.55 21.59
N GLY A 230 16.31 -9.58 20.84
CA GLY A 230 16.74 -9.18 19.50
C GLY A 230 16.40 -10.18 18.39
N THR A 231 15.51 -11.13 18.66
CA THR A 231 15.00 -12.06 17.65
C THR A 231 13.58 -11.66 17.29
N LEU A 232 13.39 -11.15 16.07
CA LEU A 232 12.11 -10.73 15.51
C LEU A 232 11.33 -11.93 14.97
N GLY A 233 10.01 -11.91 15.18
CA GLY A 233 9.07 -12.87 14.61
C GLY A 233 7.65 -12.37 14.74
N PHE A 234 6.73 -12.89 13.92
CA PHE A 234 5.31 -12.50 13.96
C PHE A 234 4.41 -13.72 14.13
N SER A 235 3.41 -13.58 15.00
CA SER A 235 2.35 -14.58 15.20
C SER A 235 0.98 -14.01 14.88
N ASP A 236 0.19 -14.72 14.05
CA ASP A 236 -1.20 -14.32 13.81
C ASP A 236 -2.08 -14.71 15.00
N VAL A 237 -2.54 -13.72 15.75
CA VAL A 237 -3.40 -13.87 16.94
C VAL A 237 -4.82 -13.37 16.70
N ALA A 238 -5.20 -13.04 15.46
CA ALA A 238 -6.50 -12.44 15.14
C ALA A 238 -7.68 -13.36 15.54
N VAL A 239 -7.55 -14.67 15.34
CA VAL A 239 -8.60 -15.64 15.71
C VAL A 239 -8.72 -15.74 17.22
N GLU A 240 -7.61 -15.83 17.93
CA GLU A 240 -7.57 -15.93 19.40
C GLU A 240 -8.23 -14.73 20.05
N LEU A 241 -7.97 -13.53 19.54
CA LEU A 241 -8.49 -12.27 20.08
C LEU A 241 -9.83 -11.86 19.49
N GLY A 242 -10.39 -12.64 18.54
CA GLY A 242 -11.70 -12.38 17.95
C GLY A 242 -11.77 -11.15 17.05
N VAL A 243 -10.64 -10.72 16.49
CA VAL A 243 -10.53 -9.53 15.63
C VAL A 243 -10.31 -9.87 14.15
N HIS A 244 -10.42 -11.13 13.76
CA HIS A 244 -10.22 -11.61 12.40
C HIS A 244 -11.37 -11.29 11.43
N ASP A 245 -12.46 -10.70 11.94
CA ASP A 245 -13.68 -10.39 11.18
C ASP A 245 -14.17 -11.61 10.37
N PRO A 246 -14.79 -12.62 11.04
CA PRO A 246 -15.23 -13.82 10.36
C PRO A 246 -16.25 -13.47 9.29
N LYS A 247 -16.14 -14.08 8.13
CA LYS A 247 -17.01 -13.90 6.96
C LYS A 247 -18.48 -13.73 7.39
N THR A 248 -18.96 -12.50 7.44
CA THR A 248 -20.40 -12.23 7.49
C THR A 248 -20.94 -12.38 6.09
N ARG A 249 -21.82 -13.34 5.90
CA ARG A 249 -22.58 -13.52 4.65
C ARG A 249 -23.60 -12.42 4.51
#